data_46054fb3484bf9cd4e9281dfab7c061b
#
_entry.id   46054fb3484bf9cd4e9281dfab7c061b
#
_cell.length_a   1.000
_cell.length_b   1.000
_cell.length_c   1.000
_cell.angle_alpha   90.00
_cell.angle_beta   90.00
_cell.angle_gamma   90.00
#
_symmetry.space_group_name_H-M   'P 1'
#
loop_
_entity.id
_entity.type
_entity.pdbx_description
1 polymer ?
#
loop_
_entity_poly.entity_id
_entity_poly.type
_entity_poly.pdbx_seq_one_letter_code
_entity_poly.pdbx_strand_id
1 'polypeptide(L)'
;MINVGTRLADGEIETSGLRRETVREVTNTPDAPPPTREYEFANCGDVDVSAGQSHYLCGLPPDEQHEALECTDDQTVSTPQYSRSRTINADGSRGPWGPWQWNDTFRCVDPEGPTTTDIRTILERDLATLPIPPSPLNVQPDQDWTYVNLDTIVFTDPEPTVLTTTVLGTSVEVRVTPVSFAWNFGDGSDPLVTSDPGKPYPDHTVAYAYPTTGDYTITLTTTWEGAFRLTSGATWEPIAGSTTTTTTRDPMSLVERRTRLVTNP
;
A
#
# COMPACT_ATOMS: atom_id res chain seq x y z
N MET A 1 -8.73 10.81 4.41
CA MET A 1 -8.62 9.41 3.91
C MET A 1 -8.03 9.49 2.52
N ILE A 2 -6.81 8.98 2.32
CA ILE A 2 -6.18 8.97 1.00
C ILE A 2 -6.90 7.90 0.17
N ASN A 3 -7.45 8.29 -0.98
CA ASN A 3 -8.01 7.35 -1.92
C ASN A 3 -6.87 6.88 -2.83
N VAL A 4 -6.20 5.79 -2.42
CA VAL A 4 -5.07 5.24 -3.17
C VAL A 4 -5.59 4.20 -4.15
N GLY A 5 -5.72 4.61 -5.39
CA GLY A 5 -6.03 3.70 -6.49
C GLY A 5 -4.81 3.53 -7.39
N THR A 6 -4.28 2.31 -7.49
CA THR A 6 -3.38 1.99 -8.60
C THR A 6 -4.24 1.94 -9.86
N ARG A 7 -4.12 2.96 -10.72
CA ARG A 7 -4.84 3.01 -12.00
C ARG A 7 -4.25 1.97 -12.95
N LEU A 8 -5.06 0.95 -13.25
CA LEU A 8 -5.13 0.43 -14.60
C LEU A 8 -6.44 1.00 -15.16
N ALA A 9 -6.32 2.07 -15.94
CA ALA A 9 -7.46 2.83 -16.39
C ALA A 9 -8.07 2.15 -17.63
N ASP A 10 -9.32 1.75 -17.47
CA ASP A 10 -10.32 1.83 -18.53
C ASP A 10 -11.55 2.47 -17.87
N GLY A 11 -11.62 3.79 -17.97
CA GLY A 11 -12.69 4.61 -17.41
C GLY A 11 -13.73 4.90 -18.45
N GLU A 12 -14.88 4.26 -18.36
CA GLU A 12 -16.08 4.65 -19.11
C GLU A 12 -16.80 5.75 -18.31
N ILE A 13 -16.96 6.93 -18.93
CA ILE A 13 -17.71 8.05 -18.35
C ILE A 13 -19.18 7.86 -18.75
N GLU A 14 -20.03 7.47 -17.80
CA GLU A 14 -21.47 7.54 -18.03
C GLU A 14 -21.99 8.98 -17.82
N THR A 15 -22.94 9.39 -18.66
CA THR A 15 -23.55 10.72 -18.72
C THR A 15 -24.37 11.14 -17.50
N SER A 16 -24.26 10.43 -16.39
CA SER A 16 -25.02 10.63 -15.14
C SER A 16 -24.22 11.26 -13.98
N GLY A 17 -23.03 11.78 -14.22
CA GLY A 17 -22.18 12.35 -13.14
C GLY A 17 -21.52 11.31 -12.23
N LEU A 18 -21.82 10.02 -12.42
CA LEU A 18 -21.20 8.93 -11.66
C LEU A 18 -19.92 8.45 -12.35
N ARG A 19 -18.82 8.42 -11.61
CA ARG A 19 -17.55 7.91 -12.08
C ARG A 19 -17.29 6.53 -11.47
N ARG A 20 -16.97 5.52 -12.29
CA ARG A 20 -16.61 4.18 -11.84
C ARG A 20 -15.12 3.92 -12.04
N GLU A 21 -14.50 3.35 -11.05
CA GLU A 21 -13.11 2.90 -11.10
C GLU A 21 -13.01 1.47 -10.57
N THR A 22 -12.24 0.63 -11.26
CA THR A 22 -11.92 -0.72 -10.78
C THR A 22 -10.52 -0.72 -10.18
N VAL A 23 -10.43 -1.09 -8.92
CA VAL A 23 -9.18 -1.13 -8.16
C VAL A 23 -8.91 -2.57 -7.72
N ARG A 24 -7.69 -3.04 -7.98
CA ARG A 24 -7.20 -4.28 -7.41
C ARG A 24 -6.56 -3.97 -6.07
N GLU A 25 -7.19 -4.41 -4.98
CA GLU A 25 -6.61 -4.28 -3.64
C GLU A 25 -5.41 -5.22 -3.52
N VAL A 26 -4.26 -4.67 -3.15
CA VAL A 26 -3.09 -5.46 -2.78
C VAL A 26 -3.26 -5.89 -1.33
N THR A 27 -3.48 -7.18 -1.10
CA THR A 27 -3.52 -7.75 0.25
C THR A 27 -2.14 -8.28 0.61
N ASN A 28 -1.70 -8.00 1.84
CA ASN A 28 -0.44 -8.52 2.40
C ASN A 28 -0.52 -10.00 2.82
N THR A 29 -1.47 -10.77 2.28
CA THR A 29 -1.64 -12.20 2.58
C THR A 29 -1.14 -13.03 1.41
N PRO A 30 -0.17 -13.95 1.62
CA PRO A 30 0.51 -14.67 0.52
C PRO A 30 -0.37 -15.58 -0.32
N ASP A 31 -1.50 -16.08 0.20
CA ASP A 31 -2.25 -17.21 -0.39
C ASP A 31 -3.59 -16.85 -1.06
N ALA A 32 -4.01 -15.61 -1.06
CA ALA A 32 -5.25 -15.24 -1.75
C ALA A 32 -4.96 -14.19 -2.84
N PRO A 33 -5.44 -14.41 -4.07
CA PRO A 33 -5.41 -13.34 -5.06
C PRO A 33 -6.14 -12.13 -4.47
N PRO A 34 -5.55 -10.94 -4.56
CA PRO A 34 -6.14 -9.74 -3.97
C PRO A 34 -7.56 -9.55 -4.49
N PRO A 35 -8.53 -9.27 -3.60
CA PRO A 35 -9.88 -9.02 -4.03
C PRO A 35 -9.88 -7.81 -4.96
N THR A 36 -10.51 -7.95 -6.11
CA THR A 36 -10.74 -6.83 -7.01
C THR A 36 -12.01 -6.13 -6.56
N ARG A 37 -11.95 -4.81 -6.36
CA ARG A 37 -13.09 -3.98 -6.01
C ARG A 37 -13.39 -2.98 -7.10
N GLU A 38 -14.65 -2.78 -7.36
CA GLU A 38 -15.16 -1.70 -8.19
C GLU A 38 -15.68 -0.59 -7.27
N TYR A 39 -15.22 0.63 -7.52
CA TYR A 39 -15.65 1.82 -6.79
C TYR A 39 -16.52 2.69 -7.69
N GLU A 40 -17.52 3.29 -7.10
CA GLU A 40 -18.37 4.29 -7.73
C GLU A 40 -18.31 5.58 -6.90
N PHE A 41 -18.07 6.69 -7.56
CA PHE A 41 -17.93 8.01 -6.95
C PHE A 41 -19.08 8.89 -7.41
N ALA A 42 -19.60 9.72 -6.50
CA ALA A 42 -20.63 10.68 -6.77
C ALA A 42 -20.36 11.99 -6.05
N ASN A 43 -20.77 13.09 -6.65
CA ASN A 43 -20.74 14.38 -5.96
C ASN A 43 -21.94 14.52 -5.01
N CYS A 44 -21.78 15.42 -4.05
CA CYS A 44 -22.85 15.87 -3.20
C CYS A 44 -24.02 16.42 -4.05
N GLY A 45 -25.20 15.89 -3.90
CA GLY A 45 -26.38 16.22 -4.69
C GLY A 45 -26.75 15.23 -5.79
N ASP A 46 -25.81 14.40 -6.26
CA ASP A 46 -26.07 13.38 -7.27
C ASP A 46 -26.50 12.03 -6.68
N VAL A 47 -26.47 11.93 -5.36
CA VAL A 47 -26.78 10.68 -4.63
C VAL A 47 -28.04 10.85 -3.83
N ASP A 48 -29.05 10.03 -4.13
CA ASP A 48 -30.21 9.86 -3.23
C ASP A 48 -29.79 9.03 -2.01
N VAL A 49 -29.22 9.72 -1.02
CA VAL A 49 -28.88 9.15 0.26
C VAL A 49 -30.13 9.12 1.12
N SER A 50 -30.91 8.05 0.99
CA SER A 50 -32.09 7.82 1.79
C SER A 50 -31.79 8.00 3.28
N ALA A 51 -32.46 8.98 3.87
CA ALA A 51 -32.69 9.25 5.27
C ALA A 51 -31.55 8.88 6.25
N GLY A 52 -30.60 9.75 6.46
CA GLY A 52 -29.67 9.72 7.59
C GLY A 52 -28.20 9.84 7.30
N GLN A 53 -27.77 9.83 6.04
CA GLN A 53 -26.37 9.94 5.65
C GLN A 53 -26.03 11.15 4.75
N SER A 54 -27.01 11.94 4.32
CA SER A 54 -26.69 13.18 3.62
C SER A 54 -26.42 14.30 4.62
N HIS A 55 -25.30 14.96 4.45
CA HIS A 55 -25.06 16.17 5.21
C HIS A 55 -26.06 17.24 4.73
N TYR A 56 -26.67 17.96 5.66
CA TYR A 56 -27.68 18.99 5.33
C TYR A 56 -27.14 20.04 4.33
N LEU A 57 -25.83 20.30 4.34
CA LEU A 57 -25.18 21.23 3.43
C LEU A 57 -25.24 20.78 1.96
N CYS A 58 -25.41 19.50 1.65
CA CYS A 58 -25.53 19.03 0.27
C CYS A 58 -26.76 19.57 -0.47
N GLY A 59 -27.81 19.93 0.28
CA GLY A 59 -29.01 20.50 -0.29
C GLY A 59 -29.04 22.02 -0.37
N LEU A 60 -28.00 22.69 0.14
CA LEU A 60 -27.92 24.16 0.12
C LEU A 60 -27.21 24.66 -1.12
N PRO A 61 -27.60 25.85 -1.63
CA PRO A 61 -26.81 26.53 -2.66
C PRO A 61 -25.40 26.90 -2.14
N PRO A 62 -24.41 27.09 -3.04
CA PRO A 62 -23.02 27.34 -2.66
C PRO A 62 -22.78 28.52 -1.72
N ASP A 63 -23.56 29.59 -1.88
CA ASP A 63 -23.55 30.79 -1.04
C ASP A 63 -24.03 30.48 0.39
N GLU A 64 -25.10 29.72 0.54
CA GLU A 64 -25.58 29.26 1.85
C GLU A 64 -24.64 28.25 2.51
N GLN A 65 -23.95 27.41 1.71
CA GLN A 65 -22.90 26.52 2.21
C GLN A 65 -21.72 27.31 2.75
N HIS A 66 -21.32 28.37 2.04
CA HIS A 66 -20.24 29.26 2.42
C HIS A 66 -20.53 29.97 3.76
N GLU A 67 -21.76 30.50 3.91
CA GLU A 67 -22.21 31.13 5.16
C GLU A 67 -22.30 30.13 6.32
N ALA A 68 -22.83 28.94 6.08
CA ALA A 68 -23.00 27.91 7.10
C ALA A 68 -21.66 27.36 7.64
N LEU A 69 -20.59 27.45 6.85
CA LEU A 69 -19.24 27.05 7.23
C LEU A 69 -18.40 28.21 7.78
N GLU A 70 -18.94 29.44 7.80
CA GLU A 70 -18.22 30.65 8.20
C GLU A 70 -16.93 30.88 7.40
N CYS A 71 -16.97 30.57 6.09
CA CYS A 71 -15.82 30.81 5.21
C CYS A 71 -15.56 32.31 5.03
N THR A 72 -14.32 32.67 4.79
CA THR A 72 -13.94 34.05 4.46
C THR A 72 -14.26 34.34 2.98
N ASP A 73 -14.42 35.63 2.63
CA ASP A 73 -14.86 36.08 1.27
C ASP A 73 -13.94 35.59 0.14
N ASP A 74 -12.69 35.24 0.46
CA ASP A 74 -11.67 34.75 -0.47
C ASP A 74 -11.62 33.20 -0.53
N GLN A 75 -12.38 32.51 0.31
CA GLN A 75 -12.44 31.05 0.33
C GLN A 75 -13.62 30.51 -0.48
N THR A 76 -13.49 29.28 -0.94
CA THR A 76 -14.56 28.50 -1.57
C THR A 76 -14.91 27.27 -0.74
N VAL A 77 -16.11 26.74 -0.93
CA VAL A 77 -16.53 25.52 -0.24
C VAL A 77 -16.09 24.30 -1.03
N SER A 78 -15.30 23.45 -0.40
CA SER A 78 -15.04 22.11 -0.93
C SER A 78 -16.16 21.16 -0.52
N THR A 79 -16.86 20.63 -1.52
CA THR A 79 -17.92 19.64 -1.29
C THR A 79 -17.35 18.23 -1.22
N PRO A 80 -17.80 17.38 -0.27
CA PRO A 80 -17.33 16.03 -0.17
C PRO A 80 -17.78 15.17 -1.34
N GLN A 81 -16.89 14.23 -1.75
CA GLN A 81 -17.27 13.14 -2.63
C GLN A 81 -17.78 11.96 -1.81
N TYR A 82 -18.80 11.31 -2.32
CA TYR A 82 -19.27 10.02 -1.85
C TYR A 82 -18.61 8.91 -2.64
N SER A 83 -18.30 7.80 -1.99
CA SER A 83 -17.92 6.57 -2.66
C SER A 83 -18.70 5.40 -2.09
N ARG A 84 -18.89 4.39 -2.93
CA ARG A 84 -19.30 3.05 -2.52
C ARG A 84 -18.49 2.02 -3.27
N SER A 85 -18.39 0.83 -2.72
CA SER A 85 -17.64 -0.23 -3.37
C SER A 85 -18.42 -1.53 -3.42
N ARG A 86 -18.06 -2.40 -4.38
CA ARG A 86 -18.50 -3.78 -4.46
C ARG A 86 -17.34 -4.69 -4.81
N THR A 87 -17.45 -5.95 -4.45
CA THR A 87 -16.46 -6.98 -4.76
C THR A 87 -16.69 -7.51 -6.17
N ILE A 88 -15.61 -7.73 -6.91
CA ILE A 88 -15.59 -8.53 -8.13
C ILE A 88 -15.00 -9.89 -7.75
N ASN A 89 -15.80 -10.94 -7.89
CA ASN A 89 -15.40 -12.32 -7.59
C ASN A 89 -14.39 -12.83 -8.64
N ALA A 90 -13.71 -13.94 -8.33
CA ALA A 90 -12.74 -14.55 -9.23
C ALA A 90 -13.35 -15.05 -10.56
N ASP A 91 -14.67 -15.32 -10.60
CA ASP A 91 -15.43 -15.67 -11.79
C ASP A 91 -15.90 -14.46 -12.62
N GLY A 92 -15.51 -13.24 -12.20
CA GLY A 92 -15.92 -11.98 -12.83
C GLY A 92 -17.32 -11.49 -12.43
N SER A 93 -18.06 -12.24 -11.61
CA SER A 93 -19.35 -11.79 -11.10
C SER A 93 -19.18 -10.64 -10.10
N ARG A 94 -20.14 -9.70 -10.09
CA ARG A 94 -20.13 -8.53 -9.25
C ARG A 94 -21.08 -8.71 -8.08
N GLY A 95 -20.57 -8.49 -6.87
CA GLY A 95 -21.39 -8.44 -5.65
C GLY A 95 -22.30 -7.20 -5.61
N PRO A 96 -23.20 -7.13 -4.62
CA PRO A 96 -24.02 -5.94 -4.40
C PRO A 96 -23.16 -4.75 -4.02
N TRP A 97 -23.63 -3.54 -4.36
CA TRP A 97 -23.03 -2.31 -3.87
C TRP A 97 -23.15 -2.18 -2.37
N GLY A 98 -22.05 -1.80 -1.72
CA GLY A 98 -22.09 -1.36 -0.32
C GLY A 98 -22.78 -0.01 -0.14
N PRO A 99 -22.95 0.44 1.10
CA PRO A 99 -23.51 1.75 1.37
C PRO A 99 -22.57 2.86 0.89
N TRP A 100 -23.13 4.02 0.54
CA TRP A 100 -22.37 5.21 0.26
C TRP A 100 -21.61 5.65 1.53
N GLN A 101 -20.35 5.99 1.36
CA GLN A 101 -19.47 6.49 2.41
C GLN A 101 -18.90 7.85 2.01
N TRP A 102 -18.67 8.68 2.99
CA TRP A 102 -18.03 9.97 2.80
C TRP A 102 -16.54 9.79 2.66
N ASN A 103 -15.95 10.44 1.65
CA ASN A 103 -14.51 10.42 1.47
C ASN A 103 -13.83 11.63 2.11
N ASP A 104 -14.60 12.69 2.35
CA ASP A 104 -14.11 13.95 2.92
C ASP A 104 -15.27 14.68 3.65
N THR A 105 -15.01 15.85 4.22
CA THR A 105 -15.99 16.72 4.86
C THR A 105 -16.10 18.05 4.13
N PHE A 106 -17.24 18.73 4.27
CA PHE A 106 -17.34 20.13 3.87
C PHE A 106 -16.32 20.98 4.61
N ARG A 107 -15.63 21.85 3.90
CA ARG A 107 -14.67 22.79 4.46
C ARG A 107 -14.47 23.98 3.55
N CYS A 108 -14.03 25.09 4.16
CA CYS A 108 -13.50 26.22 3.42
C CYS A 108 -12.14 25.86 2.83
N VAL A 109 -11.91 26.17 1.57
CA VAL A 109 -10.63 25.99 0.87
C VAL A 109 -10.24 27.29 0.20
N ASP A 110 -8.98 27.62 0.25
CA ASP A 110 -8.45 28.77 -0.45
C ASP A 110 -8.55 28.55 -1.97
N PRO A 111 -8.85 29.59 -2.76
CA PRO A 111 -9.02 29.47 -4.20
C PRO A 111 -7.77 28.97 -4.93
N GLU A 112 -6.60 29.09 -4.31
CA GLU A 112 -5.34 28.55 -4.83
C GLU A 112 -5.21 27.03 -4.64
N GLY A 113 -6.19 26.39 -3.98
CA GLY A 113 -6.19 24.97 -3.67
C GLY A 113 -5.37 24.60 -2.42
N PRO A 114 -5.25 23.31 -2.11
CA PRO A 114 -4.52 22.88 -0.92
C PRO A 114 -3.03 23.23 -1.04
N THR A 115 -2.46 23.73 0.05
CA THR A 115 -1.03 24.03 0.10
C THR A 115 -0.21 22.73 0.12
N THR A 116 1.04 22.82 -0.27
CA THR A 116 2.00 21.70 -0.13
C THR A 116 2.07 21.19 1.31
N THR A 117 1.91 22.10 2.29
CA THR A 117 1.89 21.75 3.73
C THR A 117 0.69 20.89 4.10
N ASP A 118 -0.50 21.21 3.57
CA ASP A 118 -1.72 20.42 3.81
C ASP A 118 -1.60 19.02 3.23
N ILE A 119 -1.09 18.95 2.00
CA ILE A 119 -0.83 17.69 1.31
C ILE A 119 0.18 16.84 2.08
N ARG A 120 1.30 17.45 2.54
CA ARG A 120 2.32 16.78 3.35
C ARG A 120 1.71 16.20 4.63
N THR A 121 0.96 16.97 5.38
CA THR A 121 0.36 16.54 6.65
C THR A 121 -0.54 15.32 6.48
N ILE A 122 -1.31 15.28 5.38
CA ILE A 122 -2.16 14.12 5.07
C ILE A 122 -1.30 12.91 4.68
N LEU A 123 -0.28 13.09 3.85
CA LEU A 123 0.61 12.01 3.44
C LEU A 123 1.38 11.42 4.62
N GLU A 124 1.86 12.24 5.56
CA GLU A 124 2.52 11.78 6.79
C GLU A 124 1.60 10.92 7.67
N ARG A 125 0.34 11.33 7.80
CA ARG A 125 -0.67 10.56 8.54
C ARG A 125 -0.97 9.21 7.88
N ASP A 126 -1.09 9.20 6.56
CA ASP A 126 -1.65 8.10 5.79
C ASP A 126 -0.59 7.27 5.03
N LEU A 127 0.72 7.53 5.26
CA LEU A 127 1.82 6.82 4.61
C LEU A 127 1.71 5.29 4.74
N ALA A 128 1.29 4.81 5.93
CA ALA A 128 1.12 3.39 6.20
C ALA A 128 -0.06 2.74 5.45
N THR A 129 -0.94 3.53 4.85
CA THR A 129 -2.09 3.03 4.09
C THR A 129 -1.83 2.97 2.58
N LEU A 130 -0.66 3.44 2.13
CA LEU A 130 -0.29 3.36 0.73
C LEU A 130 -0.09 1.90 0.30
N PRO A 131 -0.59 1.49 -0.89
CA PRO A 131 -0.44 0.13 -1.39
C PRO A 131 0.97 -0.08 -1.95
N ILE A 132 1.94 -0.17 -1.05
CA ILE A 132 3.32 -0.44 -1.40
C ILE A 132 3.47 -1.94 -1.64
N PRO A 133 3.92 -2.36 -2.84
CA PRO A 133 4.17 -3.77 -3.10
C PRO A 133 5.28 -4.28 -2.16
N PRO A 134 5.09 -5.44 -1.53
CA PRO A 134 6.12 -6.01 -0.67
C PRO A 134 7.36 -6.40 -1.49
N SER A 135 8.54 -6.25 -0.88
CA SER A 135 9.81 -6.63 -1.49
C SER A 135 9.85 -8.14 -1.77
N PRO A 136 10.37 -8.59 -2.92
CA PRO A 136 10.54 -10.02 -3.18
C PRO A 136 11.52 -10.64 -2.18
N LEU A 137 11.20 -11.84 -1.70
CA LEU A 137 12.07 -12.62 -0.82
C LEU A 137 12.67 -13.77 -1.62
N ASN A 138 13.98 -13.71 -1.85
CA ASN A 138 14.74 -14.74 -2.53
C ASN A 138 15.63 -15.48 -1.52
N VAL A 139 15.73 -16.80 -1.68
CA VAL A 139 16.54 -17.65 -0.81
C VAL A 139 17.37 -18.62 -1.65
N GLN A 140 18.62 -18.85 -1.27
CA GLN A 140 19.47 -19.85 -1.88
C GLN A 140 20.04 -20.79 -0.82
N PRO A 141 20.07 -22.12 -1.09
CA PRO A 141 19.63 -22.79 -2.33
C PRO A 141 18.11 -22.61 -2.56
N ASP A 142 17.74 -22.48 -3.85
CA ASP A 142 16.34 -22.30 -4.25
C ASP A 142 15.60 -23.64 -4.29
N GLN A 143 15.38 -24.18 -3.11
CA GLN A 143 14.64 -25.42 -2.87
C GLN A 143 14.01 -25.35 -1.47
N ASP A 144 13.07 -26.24 -1.20
CA ASP A 144 12.32 -26.30 0.05
C ASP A 144 13.08 -27.01 1.20
N TRP A 145 14.36 -27.33 1.00
CA TRP A 145 15.22 -27.94 2.03
C TRP A 145 16.68 -27.52 1.87
N THR A 146 17.44 -27.56 2.99
CA THR A 146 18.90 -27.40 3.02
C THR A 146 19.50 -28.15 4.21
N TYR A 147 20.82 -28.04 4.42
CA TYR A 147 21.50 -28.67 5.54
C TYR A 147 21.72 -27.68 6.69
N VAL A 148 21.68 -28.21 7.92
CA VAL A 148 22.14 -27.47 9.10
C VAL A 148 23.61 -27.07 8.94
N ASN A 149 23.98 -25.92 9.51
CA ASN A 149 25.33 -25.34 9.43
C ASN A 149 25.83 -25.06 8.01
N LEU A 150 24.92 -24.96 7.05
CA LEU A 150 25.19 -24.45 5.72
C LEU A 150 24.53 -23.06 5.57
N ASP A 151 25.23 -22.16 4.93
CA ASP A 151 24.71 -20.82 4.69
C ASP A 151 23.41 -20.85 3.86
N THR A 152 22.34 -20.35 4.44
CA THR A 152 21.10 -20.01 3.76
C THR A 152 21.22 -18.55 3.38
N ILE A 153 21.43 -18.30 2.11
CA ILE A 153 21.62 -16.95 1.55
C ILE A 153 20.25 -16.34 1.31
N VAL A 154 20.05 -15.12 1.79
CA VAL A 154 18.80 -14.37 1.56
C VAL A 154 19.12 -13.05 0.89
N PHE A 155 18.25 -12.65 -0.03
CA PHE A 155 18.38 -11.37 -0.72
C PHE A 155 17.04 -10.91 -1.27
N THR A 156 16.97 -9.62 -1.52
CA THR A 156 15.83 -8.96 -2.16
C THR A 156 16.35 -7.97 -3.20
N ASP A 157 15.50 -7.58 -4.11
CA ASP A 157 15.79 -6.55 -5.12
C ASP A 157 14.62 -5.55 -5.13
N PRO A 158 14.50 -4.74 -4.06
CA PRO A 158 13.43 -3.79 -3.96
C PRO A 158 13.81 -2.52 -4.73
N GLU A 159 12.99 -2.17 -5.71
CA GLU A 159 13.15 -0.91 -6.43
C GLU A 159 12.29 0.20 -5.81
N PRO A 160 12.75 1.45 -5.83
CA PRO A 160 11.91 2.58 -5.51
C PRO A 160 10.69 2.61 -6.42
N THR A 161 9.52 2.75 -5.82
CA THR A 161 8.24 2.73 -6.56
C THR A 161 7.58 4.10 -6.49
N VAL A 162 7.03 4.56 -7.61
CA VAL A 162 6.24 5.79 -7.68
C VAL A 162 4.77 5.43 -7.79
N LEU A 163 4.00 5.91 -6.83
CA LEU A 163 2.55 5.76 -6.75
C LEU A 163 1.92 7.11 -7.08
N THR A 164 0.83 7.10 -7.85
CA THR A 164 0.03 8.31 -8.07
C THR A 164 -1.24 8.24 -7.22
N THR A 165 -1.50 9.28 -6.46
CA THR A 165 -2.68 9.38 -5.60
C THR A 165 -3.30 10.77 -5.71
N THR A 166 -4.51 10.93 -5.19
CA THR A 166 -5.17 12.23 -5.11
C THR A 166 -5.35 12.61 -3.64
N VAL A 167 -4.80 13.76 -3.27
CA VAL A 167 -4.91 14.34 -1.93
C VAL A 167 -5.61 15.67 -2.05
N LEU A 168 -6.73 15.86 -1.35
CA LEU A 168 -7.52 17.09 -1.39
C LEU A 168 -7.89 17.55 -2.82
N GLY A 169 -8.17 16.61 -3.72
CA GLY A 169 -8.48 16.93 -5.13
C GLY A 169 -7.24 17.20 -6.01
N THR A 170 -6.04 17.23 -5.42
CA THR A 170 -4.79 17.47 -6.14
C THR A 170 -4.09 16.14 -6.44
N SER A 171 -3.68 15.93 -7.69
CA SER A 171 -2.90 14.76 -8.08
C SER A 171 -1.48 14.86 -7.55
N VAL A 172 -1.03 13.83 -6.85
CA VAL A 172 0.27 13.77 -6.16
C VAL A 172 0.98 12.47 -6.55
N GLU A 173 2.25 12.57 -6.86
CA GLU A 173 3.12 11.40 -6.98
C GLU A 173 3.84 11.17 -5.66
N VAL A 174 3.81 9.95 -5.17
CA VAL A 174 4.53 9.52 -3.96
C VAL A 174 5.55 8.46 -4.37
N ARG A 175 6.82 8.77 -4.16
CA ARG A 175 7.91 7.81 -4.33
C ARG A 175 8.22 7.19 -2.98
N VAL A 176 8.19 5.87 -2.92
CA VAL A 176 8.63 5.09 -1.76
C VAL A 176 9.95 4.41 -2.07
N THR A 177 10.89 4.52 -1.13
CA THR A 177 12.25 3.99 -1.26
C THR A 177 12.51 3.04 -0.10
N PRO A 178 13.00 1.81 -0.34
CA PRO A 178 13.36 0.88 0.73
C PRO A 178 14.65 1.35 1.41
N VAL A 179 14.68 1.34 2.74
CA VAL A 179 15.82 1.85 3.52
C VAL A 179 16.39 0.82 4.50
N SER A 180 15.59 -0.17 4.89
CA SER A 180 16.02 -1.19 5.85
C SER A 180 15.28 -2.50 5.63
N PHE A 181 15.97 -3.61 5.92
CA PHE A 181 15.51 -4.99 5.75
C PHE A 181 15.70 -5.74 7.07
N ALA A 182 14.63 -6.29 7.63
CA ALA A 182 14.68 -7.14 8.81
C ALA A 182 14.36 -8.58 8.39
N TRP A 183 15.35 -9.44 8.47
CA TRP A 183 15.30 -10.85 8.13
C TRP A 183 15.03 -11.68 9.39
N ASN A 184 13.86 -12.26 9.49
CA ASN A 184 13.52 -13.22 10.54
C ASN A 184 13.61 -14.63 9.98
N PHE A 185 14.49 -15.42 10.57
CA PHE A 185 14.78 -16.78 10.10
C PHE A 185 13.85 -17.85 10.72
N GLY A 186 12.93 -17.46 11.59
CA GLY A 186 11.87 -18.33 12.11
C GLY A 186 12.32 -19.34 13.18
N ASP A 187 13.57 -19.27 13.66
CA ASP A 187 14.14 -20.17 14.66
C ASP A 187 14.08 -19.60 16.09
N GLY A 188 13.44 -18.47 16.27
CA GLY A 188 13.33 -17.76 17.55
C GLY A 188 14.49 -16.82 17.85
N SER A 189 15.48 -16.70 16.95
CA SER A 189 16.51 -15.68 17.05
C SER A 189 15.95 -14.28 16.74
N ASP A 190 16.64 -13.24 17.21
CA ASP A 190 16.30 -11.87 16.85
C ASP A 190 16.48 -11.65 15.32
N PRO A 191 15.61 -10.87 14.68
CA PRO A 191 15.76 -10.56 13.27
C PRO A 191 17.09 -9.84 12.98
N LEU A 192 17.74 -10.22 11.89
CA LEU A 192 18.88 -9.50 11.35
C LEU A 192 18.41 -8.24 10.63
N VAL A 193 18.69 -7.08 11.19
CA VAL A 193 18.33 -5.78 10.62
C VAL A 193 19.53 -5.15 9.92
N THR A 194 19.38 -4.82 8.64
CA THR A 194 20.43 -4.22 7.81
C THR A 194 19.87 -3.28 6.76
N SER A 195 20.68 -2.38 6.24
CA SER A 195 20.36 -1.60 5.02
C SER A 195 20.83 -2.30 3.73
N ASP A 196 21.54 -3.43 3.86
CA ASP A 196 21.98 -4.24 2.72
C ASP A 196 20.81 -5.16 2.29
N PRO A 197 20.33 -5.09 1.03
CA PRO A 197 19.29 -5.96 0.52
C PRO A 197 19.74 -7.42 0.32
N GLY A 198 21.01 -7.72 0.55
CA GLY A 198 21.61 -9.00 0.20
C GLY A 198 21.96 -9.10 -1.28
N LYS A 199 22.68 -10.18 -1.63
CA LYS A 199 23.04 -10.52 -3.01
C LYS A 199 22.99 -12.03 -3.22
N PRO A 200 22.76 -12.52 -4.43
CA PRO A 200 22.83 -13.93 -4.74
C PRO A 200 24.28 -14.46 -4.67
N TYR A 201 24.43 -15.76 -4.53
CA TYR A 201 25.71 -16.44 -4.69
C TYR A 201 26.31 -16.14 -6.09
N PRO A 202 27.67 -15.94 -6.24
CA PRO A 202 28.69 -16.09 -5.19
C PRO A 202 28.96 -14.81 -4.36
N ASP A 203 28.37 -13.68 -4.71
CA ASP A 203 28.67 -12.35 -4.12
C ASP A 203 27.72 -12.01 -2.95
N HIS A 204 27.16 -13.03 -2.32
CA HIS A 204 26.18 -12.86 -1.23
C HIS A 204 26.76 -12.09 -0.05
N THR A 205 25.91 -11.26 0.54
CA THR A 205 26.26 -10.39 1.67
C THR A 205 25.42 -10.68 2.92
N VAL A 206 24.26 -11.33 2.75
CA VAL A 206 23.38 -11.71 3.85
C VAL A 206 23.13 -13.20 3.80
N ALA A 207 23.52 -13.89 4.86
CA ALA A 207 23.31 -15.34 5.00
C ALA A 207 23.10 -15.70 6.47
N TYR A 208 22.47 -16.86 6.69
CA TYR A 208 22.22 -17.42 8.00
C TYR A 208 22.44 -18.94 8.01
N ALA A 209 23.21 -19.43 8.96
CA ALA A 209 23.45 -20.86 9.14
C ALA A 209 22.63 -21.39 10.33
N TYR A 210 21.61 -22.18 10.05
CA TYR A 210 20.75 -22.76 11.08
C TYR A 210 21.50 -23.84 11.89
N PRO A 211 21.48 -23.80 13.23
CA PRO A 211 22.21 -24.76 14.05
C PRO A 211 21.48 -26.08 14.24
N THR A 212 20.17 -26.14 14.02
CA THR A 212 19.32 -27.30 14.31
C THR A 212 18.45 -27.68 13.13
N THR A 213 18.05 -28.96 13.10
CA THR A 213 17.06 -29.45 12.13
C THR A 213 15.66 -28.97 12.50
N GLY A 214 14.81 -28.78 11.51
CA GLY A 214 13.43 -28.31 11.68
C GLY A 214 12.88 -27.70 10.41
N ASP A 215 11.65 -27.25 10.48
CA ASP A 215 11.00 -26.48 9.42
C ASP A 215 10.95 -25.03 9.85
N TYR A 216 11.54 -24.16 9.05
CA TYR A 216 11.68 -22.74 9.38
C TYR A 216 11.06 -21.88 8.29
N THR A 217 10.32 -20.89 8.74
CA THR A 217 9.68 -19.90 7.86
C THR A 217 10.48 -18.60 7.88
N ILE A 218 11.01 -18.20 6.74
CA ILE A 218 11.76 -16.95 6.60
C ILE A 218 10.79 -15.82 6.28
N THR A 219 10.92 -14.72 7.02
CA THR A 219 10.11 -13.53 6.82
C THR A 219 11.02 -12.32 6.62
N LEU A 220 10.75 -11.56 5.57
CA LEU A 220 11.40 -10.28 5.29
C LEU A 220 10.42 -9.15 5.61
N THR A 221 10.82 -8.24 6.49
CA THR A 221 10.14 -6.97 6.70
C THR A 221 11.00 -5.85 6.10
N THR A 222 10.46 -5.15 5.10
CA THR A 222 11.11 -4.00 4.46
C THR A 222 10.53 -2.72 5.02
N THR A 223 11.41 -1.80 5.46
CA THR A 223 11.03 -0.45 5.87
C THR A 223 11.20 0.52 4.70
N TRP A 224 10.18 1.34 4.48
CA TRP A 224 10.11 2.30 3.38
C TRP A 224 10.02 3.72 3.90
N GLU A 225 10.73 4.63 3.26
CA GLU A 225 10.57 6.08 3.41
C GLU A 225 9.90 6.66 2.17
N GLY A 226 9.10 7.70 2.38
CA GLY A 226 8.33 8.37 1.35
C GLY A 226 8.88 9.74 0.99
N ALA A 227 8.71 10.11 -0.28
CA ALA A 227 8.80 11.48 -0.74
C ALA A 227 7.67 11.74 -1.74
N PHE A 228 7.13 12.95 -1.75
CA PHE A 228 6.06 13.31 -2.66
C PHE A 228 6.43 14.49 -3.55
N ARG A 229 5.72 14.61 -4.66
CA ARG A 229 5.70 15.85 -5.46
C ARG A 229 4.32 16.04 -6.08
N LEU A 230 3.97 17.28 -6.34
CA LEU A 230 2.83 17.56 -7.18
C LEU A 230 3.14 17.12 -8.61
N THR A 231 2.15 16.56 -9.33
CA THR A 231 2.36 16.06 -10.71
C THR A 231 2.84 17.15 -11.68
N SER A 232 2.60 18.42 -11.36
CA SER A 232 3.12 19.58 -12.07
C SER A 232 4.47 20.08 -11.56
N GLY A 233 4.99 19.51 -10.45
CA GLY A 233 6.19 19.96 -9.76
C GLY A 233 7.42 19.11 -10.11
N ALA A 234 8.59 19.70 -10.04
CA ALA A 234 9.85 19.03 -10.33
C ALA A 234 10.55 18.47 -9.08
N THR A 235 10.28 19.02 -7.90
CA THR A 235 11.03 18.71 -6.68
C THR A 235 10.31 17.69 -5.82
N TRP A 236 11.06 16.66 -5.38
CA TRP A 236 10.59 15.69 -4.39
C TRP A 236 10.75 16.25 -2.99
N GLU A 237 9.69 16.23 -2.21
CA GLU A 237 9.68 16.64 -0.80
C GLU A 237 9.53 15.40 0.09
N PRO A 238 10.33 15.28 1.17
CA PRO A 238 10.26 14.14 2.06
C PRO A 238 8.94 14.11 2.84
N ILE A 239 8.42 12.91 3.05
CA ILE A 239 7.31 12.61 3.96
C ILE A 239 7.93 12.12 5.27
N ALA A 240 7.59 12.74 6.39
CA ALA A 240 8.09 12.30 7.69
C ALA A 240 7.49 10.94 8.08
N GLY A 241 8.32 10.09 8.72
CA GLY A 241 7.94 8.75 9.12
C GLY A 241 8.34 7.68 8.11
N SER A 242 7.96 6.45 8.42
CA SER A 242 8.22 5.27 7.59
C SER A 242 7.06 4.30 7.68
N THR A 243 7.00 3.38 6.74
CA THR A 243 6.04 2.27 6.75
C THR A 243 6.75 0.97 6.43
N THR A 244 6.09 -0.16 6.68
CA THR A 244 6.69 -1.48 6.46
C THR A 244 5.81 -2.36 5.59
N THR A 245 6.46 -3.23 4.82
CA THR A 245 5.81 -4.35 4.13
C THR A 245 6.49 -5.65 4.55
N THR A 246 5.73 -6.75 4.49
CA THR A 246 6.24 -8.05 4.91
C THR A 246 6.01 -9.08 3.82
N THR A 247 7.06 -9.88 3.54
CA THR A 247 7.01 -11.04 2.64
C THR A 247 7.44 -12.28 3.42
N THR A 248 6.70 -13.36 3.28
CA THR A 248 6.99 -14.63 3.95
C THR A 248 7.17 -15.72 2.89
N ARG A 249 8.18 -16.56 3.07
CA ARG A 249 8.39 -17.76 2.25
C ARG A 249 7.73 -18.97 2.92
N ASP A 250 7.32 -19.95 2.11
CA ASP A 250 6.91 -21.27 2.59
C ASP A 250 8.02 -21.91 3.46
N PRO A 251 7.65 -22.75 4.44
CA PRO A 251 8.62 -23.37 5.31
C PRO A 251 9.69 -24.15 4.56
N MET A 252 10.94 -23.98 4.97
CA MET A 252 12.09 -24.71 4.45
C MET A 252 12.55 -25.73 5.48
N SER A 253 12.71 -27.00 5.05
CA SER A 253 13.15 -28.10 5.90
C SER A 253 14.67 -28.14 6.02
N LEU A 254 15.18 -28.06 7.24
CA LEU A 254 16.61 -28.23 7.54
C LEU A 254 16.91 -29.64 8.00
N VAL A 255 17.82 -30.31 7.28
CA VAL A 255 18.18 -31.70 7.50
C VAL A 255 19.64 -31.85 7.89
N GLU A 256 19.95 -32.88 8.69
CA GLU A 256 21.33 -33.23 9.04
C GLU A 256 21.85 -34.29 8.07
N ARG A 257 23.05 -34.09 7.55
CA ARG A 257 23.76 -35.13 6.79
C ARG A 257 24.81 -35.79 7.67
N ARG A 258 24.68 -37.10 7.87
CA ARG A 258 25.67 -37.92 8.58
C ARG A 258 26.48 -38.72 7.58
N THR A 259 27.80 -38.55 7.60
CA THR A 259 28.72 -39.41 6.85
C THR A 259 29.15 -40.58 7.71
N ARG A 260 29.10 -41.78 7.19
CA ARG A 260 29.61 -42.97 7.86
C ARG A 260 30.88 -43.44 7.15
N LEU A 261 31.97 -43.53 7.89
CA LEU A 261 33.18 -44.17 7.39
C LEU A 261 32.90 -45.67 7.26
N VAL A 262 32.95 -46.18 6.05
CA VAL A 262 32.95 -47.63 5.78
C VAL A 262 34.41 -48.08 5.63
N THR A 263 34.81 -49.05 6.44
CA THR A 263 36.08 -49.76 6.26
C THR A 263 35.95 -50.51 4.94
N ASN A 264 36.86 -50.25 4.02
CA ASN A 264 36.96 -51.02 2.79
C ASN A 264 37.58 -52.38 3.16
N PRO A 265 36.98 -53.54 2.76
CA PRO A 265 37.51 -54.85 3.08
C PRO A 265 38.83 -55.12 2.41
#